data_cdc1ab8f65403e78cbf90dbd718f45f8
#
_entry.id   cdc1ab8f65403e78cbf90dbd718f45f8
#
_cell.length_a   1.000
_cell.length_b   1.000
_cell.length_c   1.000
_cell.angle_alpha   90.00
_cell.angle_beta   90.00
_cell.angle_gamma   90.00
#
_symmetry.space_group_name_H-M   'P 1'
#
loop_
_entity.id
_entity.type
_entity.pdbx_description
1 polymer ?
#
loop_
_entity_poly.entity_id
_entity_poly.type
_entity_poly.pdbx_seq_one_letter_code
_entity_poly.pdbx_strand_id
1 'polypeptide(L)' 'MDDDHVDDIFQYFMESETDNMHEALEELGSEYTEDEIRLVRIKFTSELAN' A
#
# COMPACT_ATOMS: atom_id res chain seq x y z
N MET A 1 -9.44 7.55 7.53
CA MET A 1 -8.08 7.06 7.29
C MET A 1 -7.13 8.24 7.25
N ASP A 2 -5.97 8.07 7.84
CA ASP A 2 -4.99 9.14 7.93
C ASP A 2 -4.23 9.29 6.61
N ASP A 3 -4.11 10.53 6.14
CA ASP A 3 -3.41 10.78 4.88
C ASP A 3 -1.94 10.36 4.97
N ASP A 4 -1.34 10.51 6.15
CA ASP A 4 0.03 10.09 6.35
C ASP A 4 0.19 8.59 6.16
N HIS A 5 -0.78 7.82 6.64
CA HIS A 5 -0.75 6.36 6.45
C HIS A 5 -0.88 6.00 4.98
N VAL A 6 -1.76 6.68 4.28
CA VAL A 6 -1.96 6.42 2.86
C VAL A 6 -0.68 6.73 2.09
N ASP A 7 -0.06 7.85 2.40
CA ASP A 7 1.18 8.25 1.73
C ASP A 7 2.30 7.25 1.99
N ASP A 8 2.45 6.79 3.23
CA ASP A 8 3.49 5.83 3.57
C ASP A 8 3.33 4.53 2.80
N ILE A 9 2.10 4.00 2.79
CA ILE A 9 1.84 2.74 2.10
C ILE A 9 1.98 2.93 0.59
N PHE A 10 1.50 4.05 0.07
CA PHE A 10 1.59 4.36 -1.35
C PHE A 10 3.05 4.43 -1.77
N GLN A 11 3.87 5.08 -0.98
CA GLN A 11 5.30 5.21 -1.28
C GLN A 11 5.99 3.85 -1.25
N TYR A 12 5.57 2.97 -0.34
CA TYR A 12 6.11 1.63 -0.29
C TYR A 12 5.87 0.91 -1.62
N PHE A 13 4.67 1.01 -2.15
CA PHE A 13 4.35 0.36 -3.42
C PHE A 13 5.10 0.99 -4.58
N MET A 14 5.37 2.29 -4.51
CA MET A 14 6.10 2.97 -5.56
C MET A 14 7.57 2.57 -5.59
N GLU A 15 8.15 2.35 -4.43
CA GLU A 15 9.56 1.97 -4.33
C GLU A 15 9.75 0.47 -4.54
N SER A 16 8.73 -0.32 -4.20
CA SER A 16 8.79 -1.76 -4.37
C SER A 16 8.58 -2.11 -5.84
N GLU A 17 9.28 -3.13 -6.29
CA GLU A 17 9.14 -3.58 -7.67
C GLU A 17 7.93 -4.48 -7.86
N THR A 18 7.24 -4.80 -6.76
CA THR A 18 6.09 -5.68 -6.80
C THR A 18 4.97 -5.09 -5.97
N ASP A 19 3.73 -5.39 -6.37
CA ASP A 19 2.55 -5.00 -5.61
C ASP A 19 1.97 -6.20 -4.87
N ASN A 20 2.80 -7.15 -4.53
CA ASN A 20 2.39 -8.38 -3.86
C ASN A 20 1.89 -8.07 -2.45
N MET A 21 0.62 -8.41 -2.20
CA MET A 21 0.00 -8.15 -0.90
C MET A 21 0.69 -8.90 0.24
N HIS A 22 1.16 -10.10 -0.04
CA HIS A 22 1.82 -10.90 0.99
C HIS A 22 3.07 -10.20 1.52
N GLU A 23 3.88 -9.69 0.61
CA GLU A 23 5.09 -8.97 1.00
C GLU A 23 4.74 -7.66 1.69
N ALA A 24 3.73 -6.96 1.18
CA ALA A 24 3.31 -5.70 1.79
C ALA A 24 2.83 -5.94 3.21
N LEU A 25 2.10 -7.02 3.44
CA LEU A 25 1.62 -7.36 4.78
C LEU A 25 2.77 -7.68 5.73
N GLU A 26 3.81 -8.34 5.24
CA GLU A 26 4.96 -8.65 6.06
C GLU A 26 5.73 -7.39 6.44
N GLU A 27 5.87 -6.47 5.50
CA GLU A 27 6.63 -5.25 5.75
C GLU A 27 5.83 -4.22 6.54
N LEU A 28 4.55 -4.05 6.20
CA LEU A 28 3.72 -2.98 6.75
C LEU A 28 2.71 -3.47 7.77
N GLY A 29 2.51 -4.76 7.87
CA GLY A 29 1.44 -5.31 8.68
C GLY A 29 1.53 -5.03 10.17
N SER A 30 2.73 -4.69 10.66
CA SER A 30 2.90 -4.38 12.08
C SER A 30 2.42 -2.97 12.41
N GLU A 31 2.33 -2.10 11.42
CA GLU A 31 1.91 -0.71 11.61
C GLU A 31 0.56 -0.41 11.00
N TYR A 32 0.18 -1.16 10.00
CA TYR A 32 -1.06 -0.92 9.26
C TYR A 32 -1.87 -2.19 9.16
N THR A 33 -3.19 -2.03 9.06
CA THR A 33 -4.08 -3.17 8.91
C THR A 33 -4.10 -3.64 7.46
N GLU A 34 -4.52 -4.89 7.27
CA GLU A 34 -4.66 -5.45 5.93
C GLU A 34 -5.63 -4.62 5.09
N ASP A 35 -6.71 -4.16 5.71
CA ASP A 35 -7.70 -3.35 5.00
C ASP A 35 -7.09 -2.07 4.47
N GLU A 36 -6.28 -1.41 5.29
CA GLU A 36 -5.63 -0.17 4.88
C GLU A 36 -4.69 -0.41 3.69
N ILE A 37 -3.89 -1.44 3.80
CA ILE A 37 -2.92 -1.77 2.74
C ILE A 37 -3.65 -2.13 1.46
N ARG A 38 -4.74 -2.88 1.56
CA ARG A 38 -5.52 -3.27 0.41
C ARG A 38 -6.15 -2.07 -0.28
N LEU A 39 -6.70 -1.15 0.50
CA LEU A 39 -7.32 0.04 -0.07
C LEU A 39 -6.29 0.89 -0.81
N VAL A 40 -5.12 1.06 -0.22
CA VAL A 40 -4.06 1.84 -0.86
C VAL A 40 -3.57 1.13 -2.12
N ARG A 41 -3.49 -0.19 -2.09
CA ARG A 41 -3.07 -0.95 -3.26
C ARG A 41 -4.04 -0.75 -4.43
N ILE A 42 -5.32 -0.78 -4.14
CA ILE A 42 -6.34 -0.55 -5.17
C ILE A 42 -6.18 0.85 -5.75
N LYS A 43 -5.98 1.83 -4.88
CA LYS A 43 -5.80 3.21 -5.30
C LYS A 43 -4.54 3.35 -6.14
N PHE A 44 -3.47 2.72 -5.72
CA PHE A 44 -2.19 2.75 -6.42
C PHE A 44 -2.34 2.17 -7.83
N THR A 45 -2.99 1.03 -7.94
CA THR A 45 -3.21 0.38 -9.23
C THR A 45 -4.08 1.26 -10.14
N SER A 46 -5.09 1.89 -9.58
CA SER A 46 -5.98 2.77 -10.32
C SER A 46 -5.23 3.99 -10.86
N GLU A 47 -4.36 4.55 -10.04
CA GLU A 47 -3.56 5.70 -10.46
C GLU A 47 -2.62 5.35 -11.60
N LEU A 48 -2.00 4.17 -11.51
CA LEU A 48 -1.09 3.73 -12.56
C LEU A 48 -1.81 3.40 -13.86
N ALA A 49 -3.06 2.95 -13.75
CA ALA A 49 -3.83 2.59 -14.93
C ALA A 49 -4.32 3.81 -15.70
N ASN A 50 -4.33 4.95 -15.05
CA ASN A 50 -4.68 6.19 -15.74
C ASN A 50 -3.45 6.73 -16.46
#